data_bc9f44c93dace09265383e1cc0187009
#
_entry.id   bc9f44c93dace09265383e1cc0187009
#
_cell.length_a   1.000
_cell.length_b   1.000
_cell.length_c   1.000
_cell.angle_alpha   90.00
_cell.angle_beta   90.00
_cell.angle_gamma   90.00
#
_symmetry.space_group_name_H-M   'P 1'
#
loop_
_entity.id
_entity.type
_entity.pdbx_description
1 polymer ?
#
loop_
_entity_poly.entity_id
_entity_poly.type
_entity_poly.pdbx_seq_one_letter_code
_entity_poly.pdbx_strand_id
1 'polypeptide(L)'
;MKKKWFAVRCATGFSTGFRAVVATALFGISTIATAHAPTDPAHQHFAEGDLILGSGEKIRDFSLSYVTHGVLNADKSNAILLVTAIGGNHHRLDHLIGPGRALDPQKYFIVSTDAIGNGLTTSPSNSKLQPRMQFPRFTMRDMVQSQYRLLTERLGITHLRAVIGASMGGMQTLQWAVSHPDMMDAIVPIVPLARTPPWTTATLEMLRQSIMLDPKWQSGNYPADQPPEQGMRLWAGWLSGIIVRTPSAHKKQFAQRTDVLGFLKTVEDAGWKRMDAVDWVYQSWAYDVHDVGTTPGFNNDYVAALKSIKARTLILAGVGDLLNPEPEAIEAASLIPAARYESINPPNVFGHSAAGGITAPENDDQNRKIAAFLNTLPLH
;
A
#
# COMPACT_ATOMS: atom_id res chain seq x y z
N MET A 1 -7.73 -66.10 -50.00
CA MET A 1 -7.32 -66.91 -48.87
C MET A 1 -7.69 -66.14 -47.60
N LYS A 2 -8.27 -66.78 -46.63
CA LYS A 2 -9.23 -66.29 -45.64
C LYS A 2 -8.63 -65.30 -44.61
N LYS A 3 -9.29 -64.17 -44.43
CA LYS A 3 -9.10 -63.23 -43.32
C LYS A 3 -9.75 -63.76 -42.05
N LYS A 4 -9.02 -63.90 -40.97
CA LYS A 4 -9.57 -64.11 -39.61
C LYS A 4 -9.63 -62.84 -38.86
N TRP A 5 -10.82 -62.44 -38.43
CA TRP A 5 -11.08 -61.36 -37.46
C TRP A 5 -10.96 -61.94 -36.06
N PHE A 6 -10.20 -61.26 -35.18
CA PHE A 6 -10.26 -61.50 -33.72
C PHE A 6 -10.97 -60.32 -33.07
N ALA A 7 -12.10 -60.65 -32.47
CA ALA A 7 -12.81 -59.72 -31.60
C ALA A 7 -12.21 -59.83 -30.20
N VAL A 8 -11.79 -58.72 -29.67
CA VAL A 8 -11.39 -58.57 -28.24
C VAL A 8 -12.50 -57.85 -27.50
N ARG A 9 -13.02 -58.53 -26.49
CA ARG A 9 -14.07 -58.07 -25.56
C ARG A 9 -13.54 -56.95 -24.67
N CYS A 10 -14.30 -55.87 -24.56
CA CYS A 10 -14.14 -54.83 -23.51
C CYS A 10 -14.40 -55.45 -22.14
N ALA A 11 -13.41 -55.35 -21.27
CA ALA A 11 -13.60 -55.50 -19.83
C ALA A 11 -13.78 -54.09 -19.22
N THR A 12 -14.93 -53.92 -18.62
CA THR A 12 -15.27 -52.73 -17.84
C THR A 12 -14.45 -52.72 -16.53
N GLY A 13 -13.44 -51.84 -16.48
CA GLY A 13 -12.71 -51.52 -15.26
C GLY A 13 -13.22 -50.20 -14.69
N PHE A 14 -13.84 -50.26 -13.52
CA PHE A 14 -14.14 -49.08 -12.69
C PHE A 14 -12.84 -48.40 -12.32
N SER A 15 -12.58 -47.22 -12.81
CA SER A 15 -11.56 -46.32 -12.29
C SER A 15 -12.23 -45.29 -11.37
N THR A 16 -11.97 -45.46 -10.09
CA THR A 16 -12.25 -44.45 -9.04
C THR A 16 -11.57 -43.14 -9.41
N GLY A 17 -12.38 -42.16 -9.80
CA GLY A 17 -11.92 -40.82 -10.11
C GLY A 17 -11.36 -40.17 -8.87
N PHE A 18 -10.07 -39.92 -8.83
CA PHE A 18 -9.44 -38.92 -7.97
C PHE A 18 -9.99 -37.56 -8.42
N ARG A 19 -10.98 -37.03 -7.73
CA ARG A 19 -11.33 -35.61 -7.80
C ARG A 19 -10.20 -34.85 -7.14
N ALA A 20 -9.28 -34.30 -7.93
CA ALA A 20 -8.40 -33.25 -7.50
C ALA A 20 -9.29 -32.09 -7.05
N VAL A 21 -9.38 -31.90 -5.74
CA VAL A 21 -9.90 -30.67 -5.16
C VAL A 21 -8.85 -29.61 -5.51
N VAL A 22 -9.08 -28.90 -6.60
CA VAL A 22 -8.42 -27.63 -6.87
C VAL A 22 -8.92 -26.68 -5.77
N ALA A 23 -8.16 -26.60 -4.67
CA ALA A 23 -8.32 -25.53 -3.71
C ALA A 23 -8.00 -24.23 -4.47
N THR A 24 -9.04 -23.59 -4.98
CA THR A 24 -8.98 -22.23 -5.49
C THR A 24 -8.69 -21.37 -4.29
N ALA A 25 -7.42 -21.13 -4.02
CA ALA A 25 -7.00 -20.07 -3.15
C ALA A 25 -7.50 -18.77 -3.81
N LEU A 26 -8.71 -18.36 -3.45
CA LEU A 26 -9.21 -17.01 -3.68
C LEU A 26 -8.25 -16.09 -2.97
N PHE A 27 -7.23 -15.65 -3.71
CA PHE A 27 -6.36 -14.57 -3.27
C PHE A 27 -7.25 -13.40 -2.94
N GLY A 28 -7.22 -12.98 -1.67
CA GLY A 28 -7.88 -11.78 -1.21
C GLY A 28 -7.38 -10.59 -2.01
N ILE A 29 -8.01 -10.36 -3.15
CA ILE A 29 -8.02 -9.05 -3.79
C ILE A 29 -8.75 -8.21 -2.76
N SER A 30 -8.01 -7.39 -2.00
CA SER A 30 -8.63 -6.42 -1.11
C SER A 30 -9.67 -5.70 -1.93
N THR A 31 -10.91 -6.02 -1.67
CA THR A 31 -12.03 -5.44 -2.38
C THR A 31 -12.05 -3.95 -2.06
N ILE A 32 -12.24 -3.15 -3.06
CA ILE A 32 -12.60 -1.73 -3.03
C ILE A 32 -13.59 -1.48 -1.92
N ALA A 33 -13.56 -0.26 -1.40
CA ALA A 33 -14.55 0.29 -0.48
C ALA A 33 -15.76 -0.64 -0.30
N THR A 34 -15.54 -1.80 0.23
CA THR A 34 -16.58 -2.64 0.78
C THR A 34 -17.16 -1.81 1.88
N ALA A 35 -18.45 -1.55 1.80
CA ALA A 35 -19.17 -1.02 2.94
C ALA A 35 -18.58 -1.70 4.17
N HIS A 36 -18.16 -0.92 5.17
CA HIS A 36 -17.62 -1.43 6.43
C HIS A 36 -18.49 -2.59 6.88
N ALA A 37 -17.91 -3.70 7.29
CA ALA A 37 -18.64 -4.71 7.99
C ALA A 37 -19.23 -4.06 9.26
N PRO A 38 -20.38 -4.51 9.77
CA PRO A 38 -20.97 -3.95 10.98
C PRO A 38 -20.04 -3.97 12.21
N THR A 39 -18.96 -4.77 12.14
CA THR A 39 -17.92 -4.92 13.15
C THR A 39 -16.73 -4.01 12.98
N ASP A 40 -16.62 -3.34 11.83
CA ASP A 40 -15.50 -2.44 11.55
C ASP A 40 -15.68 -1.11 12.29
N PRO A 41 -14.58 -0.45 12.68
CA PRO A 41 -14.64 0.88 13.28
C PRO A 41 -15.32 1.87 12.33
N ALA A 42 -16.17 2.72 12.87
CA ALA A 42 -16.82 3.75 12.07
C ALA A 42 -15.81 4.74 11.48
N HIS A 43 -16.02 5.13 10.20
CA HIS A 43 -15.26 6.21 9.58
C HIS A 43 -15.44 7.50 10.37
N GLN A 44 -14.34 8.17 10.59
CA GLN A 44 -14.27 9.50 11.15
C GLN A 44 -13.69 10.45 10.13
N HIS A 45 -14.07 11.71 10.21
CA HIS A 45 -13.57 12.76 9.34
C HIS A 45 -13.03 13.92 10.19
N PHE A 46 -11.84 14.37 9.85
CA PHE A 46 -11.26 15.58 10.40
C PHE A 46 -11.30 16.67 9.34
N ALA A 47 -12.23 17.61 9.49
CA ALA A 47 -12.33 18.79 8.62
C ALA A 47 -11.23 19.78 9.02
N GLU A 48 -10.22 19.93 8.16
CA GLU A 48 -9.07 20.79 8.39
C GLU A 48 -9.25 22.22 7.84
N GLY A 49 -10.33 22.44 7.10
CA GLY A 49 -10.49 23.66 6.30
C GLY A 49 -9.60 23.63 5.06
N ASP A 50 -8.94 24.72 4.72
CA ASP A 50 -7.98 24.74 3.61
C ASP A 50 -6.65 24.13 4.06
N LEU A 51 -6.18 23.08 3.37
CA LEU A 51 -4.86 22.49 3.57
C LEU A 51 -3.85 23.21 2.67
N ILE A 52 -2.90 23.93 3.26
CA ILE A 52 -1.81 24.59 2.54
C ILE A 52 -0.75 23.54 2.20
N LEU A 53 -0.43 23.42 0.91
CA LEU A 53 0.56 22.50 0.40
C LEU A 53 1.97 23.10 0.43
N GLY A 54 2.98 22.25 0.38
CA GLY A 54 4.38 22.68 0.31
C GLY A 54 4.71 23.52 -0.93
N SER A 55 3.90 23.45 -1.99
CA SER A 55 3.99 24.32 -3.17
C SER A 55 3.47 25.73 -2.95
N GLY A 56 2.74 26.00 -1.87
CA GLY A 56 1.99 27.24 -1.63
C GLY A 56 0.56 27.20 -2.19
N GLU A 57 0.20 26.22 -3.00
CA GLU A 57 -1.19 25.97 -3.39
C GLU A 57 -1.99 25.46 -2.18
N LYS A 58 -3.30 25.33 -2.34
CA LYS A 58 -4.14 24.79 -1.25
C LYS A 58 -5.22 23.85 -1.78
N ILE A 59 -5.48 22.80 -1.03
CA ILE A 59 -6.68 21.99 -1.17
C ILE A 59 -7.77 22.66 -0.32
N ARG A 60 -8.85 23.10 -0.98
CA ARG A 60 -9.96 23.79 -0.30
C ARG A 60 -10.91 22.79 0.35
N ASP A 61 -11.45 23.18 1.50
CA ASP A 61 -12.40 22.37 2.25
C ASP A 61 -11.92 20.93 2.44
N PHE A 62 -10.66 20.83 2.89
CA PHE A 62 -9.98 19.55 3.06
C PHE A 62 -10.51 18.80 4.28
N SER A 63 -10.79 17.52 4.09
CA SER A 63 -11.22 16.61 5.15
C SER A 63 -10.44 15.29 5.05
N LEU A 64 -9.76 14.93 6.13
CA LEU A 64 -9.01 13.68 6.25
C LEU A 64 -9.93 12.58 6.83
N SER A 65 -10.06 11.46 6.12
CA SER A 65 -10.74 10.26 6.58
C SER A 65 -9.79 9.38 7.40
N TYR A 66 -10.29 8.80 8.50
CA TYR A 66 -9.52 7.89 9.33
C TYR A 66 -10.43 6.97 10.15
N VAL A 67 -9.89 5.89 10.69
CA VAL A 67 -10.51 5.04 11.70
C VAL A 67 -9.58 4.87 12.89
N THR A 68 -10.12 4.46 14.04
CA THR A 68 -9.34 4.19 15.24
C THR A 68 -9.68 2.83 15.82
N HIS A 69 -8.67 2.13 16.37
CA HIS A 69 -8.84 0.88 17.10
C HIS A 69 -8.22 1.00 18.49
N GLY A 70 -8.79 0.29 19.47
CA GLY A 70 -8.30 0.31 20.85
C GLY A 70 -8.68 1.57 21.61
N VAL A 71 -8.03 1.78 22.74
CA VAL A 71 -8.29 2.89 23.67
C VAL A 71 -7.00 3.67 23.91
N LEU A 72 -7.06 4.99 23.71
CA LEU A 72 -5.94 5.88 24.04
C LEU A 72 -5.81 5.98 25.57
N ASN A 73 -4.61 5.69 26.09
CA ASN A 73 -4.35 5.82 27.52
C ASN A 73 -4.24 7.29 27.96
N ALA A 74 -4.26 7.53 29.26
CA ALA A 74 -4.34 8.90 29.81
C ALA A 74 -3.13 9.76 29.45
N ASP A 75 -1.94 9.18 29.39
CA ASP A 75 -0.68 9.86 29.01
C ASP A 75 -0.41 9.84 27.51
N LYS A 76 -1.29 9.19 26.74
CA LYS A 76 -1.20 9.06 25.26
C LYS A 76 0.05 8.36 24.74
N SER A 77 0.73 7.55 25.58
CA SER A 77 1.98 6.87 25.23
C SER A 77 1.80 5.62 24.35
N ASN A 78 0.55 5.13 24.16
CA ASN A 78 0.26 3.94 23.40
C ASN A 78 -0.23 4.16 21.96
N ALA A 79 -0.10 5.37 21.43
CA ALA A 79 -0.61 5.71 20.10
C ALA A 79 0.31 5.21 18.98
N ILE A 80 -0.26 4.54 17.98
CA ILE A 80 0.41 4.11 16.74
C ILE A 80 -0.34 4.70 15.55
N LEU A 81 0.40 5.24 14.59
CA LEU A 81 -0.15 5.72 13.32
C LEU A 81 0.08 4.69 12.23
N LEU A 82 -0.99 4.31 11.52
CA LEU A 82 -0.92 3.54 10.28
C LEU A 82 -1.22 4.44 9.08
N VAL A 83 -0.35 4.40 8.09
CA VAL A 83 -0.48 5.17 6.86
C VAL A 83 -0.60 4.26 5.65
N THR A 84 -1.53 4.60 4.74
CA THR A 84 -1.95 3.70 3.67
C THR A 84 -1.09 3.78 2.40
N ALA A 85 -1.17 2.75 1.57
CA ALA A 85 -0.50 2.62 0.27
C ALA A 85 -1.24 3.35 -0.85
N ILE A 86 -0.59 3.48 -2.01
CA ILE A 86 -1.23 3.96 -3.25
C ILE A 86 -2.43 3.07 -3.60
N GLY A 87 -3.56 3.69 -3.90
CA GLY A 87 -4.82 2.98 -4.17
C GLY A 87 -5.35 2.14 -3.01
N GLY A 88 -4.80 2.31 -1.81
CA GLY A 88 -5.25 1.67 -0.58
C GLY A 88 -6.11 2.60 0.29
N ASN A 89 -6.64 2.04 1.35
CA ASN A 89 -7.37 2.75 2.39
C ASN A 89 -6.91 2.27 3.77
N HIS A 90 -7.57 2.71 4.83
CA HIS A 90 -7.27 2.36 6.23
C HIS A 90 -7.27 0.85 6.51
N HIS A 91 -7.89 0.01 5.67
CA HIS A 91 -7.84 -1.46 5.77
C HIS A 91 -6.53 -2.10 5.27
N ARG A 92 -5.61 -1.29 4.71
CA ARG A 92 -4.40 -1.81 4.05
C ARG A 92 -3.54 -2.72 4.95
N LEU A 93 -3.56 -2.48 6.23
CA LEU A 93 -2.73 -3.18 7.22
C LEU A 93 -3.55 -3.95 8.28
N ASP A 94 -4.81 -4.25 8.01
CA ASP A 94 -5.70 -4.97 8.94
C ASP A 94 -5.14 -6.33 9.37
N HIS A 95 -4.33 -6.97 8.53
CA HIS A 95 -3.65 -8.21 8.87
C HIS A 95 -2.66 -8.07 10.05
N LEU A 96 -2.28 -6.86 10.42
CA LEU A 96 -1.44 -6.56 11.59
C LEU A 96 -2.28 -6.28 12.85
N ILE A 97 -3.58 -5.98 12.71
CA ILE A 97 -4.46 -5.53 13.80
C ILE A 97 -5.26 -6.70 14.36
N GLY A 98 -5.29 -6.84 15.68
CA GLY A 98 -6.13 -7.82 16.37
C GLY A 98 -5.49 -8.43 17.60
N PRO A 99 -6.28 -9.16 18.40
CA PRO A 99 -5.78 -9.83 19.59
C PRO A 99 -4.62 -10.78 19.26
N GLY A 100 -3.49 -10.62 19.96
CA GLY A 100 -2.28 -11.43 19.74
C GLY A 100 -1.48 -11.12 18.48
N ARG A 101 -1.91 -10.15 17.65
CA ARG A 101 -1.15 -9.65 16.51
C ARG A 101 -0.16 -8.55 16.93
N ALA A 102 0.65 -8.10 15.98
CA ALA A 102 1.63 -7.05 16.22
C ALA A 102 1.01 -5.77 16.79
N LEU A 103 -0.18 -5.44 16.32
CA LEU A 103 -0.95 -4.26 16.70
C LEU A 103 -2.23 -4.69 17.45
N ASP A 104 -2.04 -5.14 18.68
CA ASP A 104 -3.13 -5.57 19.54
C ASP A 104 -3.89 -4.34 20.09
N PRO A 105 -5.20 -4.18 19.77
CA PRO A 105 -6.00 -3.05 20.26
C PRO A 105 -6.20 -3.03 21.79
N GLN A 106 -5.87 -4.12 22.48
CA GLN A 106 -5.86 -4.12 23.96
C GLN A 106 -4.62 -3.39 24.53
N LYS A 107 -3.57 -3.22 23.71
CA LYS A 107 -2.30 -2.56 24.10
C LYS A 107 -2.15 -1.18 23.47
N TYR A 108 -2.58 -1.04 22.23
CA TYR A 108 -2.32 0.13 21.42
C TYR A 108 -3.60 0.84 21.02
N PHE A 109 -3.52 2.17 20.98
CA PHE A 109 -4.48 3.00 20.27
C PHE A 109 -3.95 3.24 18.87
N ILE A 110 -4.64 2.67 17.88
CA ILE A 110 -4.18 2.66 16.49
C ILE A 110 -5.02 3.66 15.70
N VAL A 111 -4.38 4.60 15.04
CA VAL A 111 -5.00 5.55 14.12
C VAL A 111 -4.62 5.13 12.70
N SER A 112 -5.59 4.66 11.92
CA SER A 112 -5.39 4.31 10.50
C SER A 112 -5.97 5.40 9.61
N THR A 113 -5.09 6.09 8.87
CA THR A 113 -5.50 7.22 8.02
C THR A 113 -5.66 6.81 6.57
N ASP A 114 -6.60 7.48 5.89
CA ASP A 114 -6.72 7.45 4.45
C ASP A 114 -5.82 8.52 3.81
N ALA A 115 -5.30 8.25 2.61
CA ALA A 115 -4.41 9.18 1.94
C ALA A 115 -5.16 10.23 1.10
N ILE A 116 -4.58 11.41 0.91
CA ILE A 116 -5.03 12.36 -0.11
C ILE A 116 -5.10 11.64 -1.47
N GLY A 117 -6.21 11.76 -2.17
CA GLY A 117 -6.37 11.14 -3.48
C GLY A 117 -6.75 9.67 -3.44
N ASN A 118 -7.34 9.14 -2.35
CA ASN A 118 -7.84 7.77 -2.32
C ASN A 118 -9.38 7.64 -2.43
N GLY A 119 -10.08 8.75 -2.60
CA GLY A 119 -11.55 8.78 -2.73
C GLY A 119 -12.32 8.81 -1.40
N LEU A 120 -11.66 8.60 -0.25
CA LEU A 120 -12.25 8.70 1.09
C LEU A 120 -11.86 10.02 1.78
N THR A 121 -10.57 10.34 1.78
CA THR A 121 -10.06 11.69 2.06
C THR A 121 -10.39 12.60 0.87
N THR A 122 -10.39 13.92 1.04
CA THR A 122 -10.56 14.87 -0.06
C THR A 122 -9.59 14.55 -1.19
N SER A 123 -10.15 14.36 -2.39
CA SER A 123 -9.50 13.77 -3.55
C SER A 123 -9.95 14.47 -4.83
N PRO A 124 -9.19 14.37 -5.94
CA PRO A 124 -9.63 14.87 -7.24
C PRO A 124 -11.02 14.39 -7.66
N SER A 125 -11.38 13.15 -7.33
CA SER A 125 -12.67 12.55 -7.69
C SER A 125 -13.85 13.07 -6.88
N ASN A 126 -13.65 13.48 -5.62
CA ASN A 126 -14.72 13.86 -4.69
C ASN A 126 -14.71 15.33 -4.28
N SER A 127 -13.68 16.10 -4.61
CA SER A 127 -13.62 17.53 -4.32
C SER A 127 -14.69 18.31 -5.09
N LYS A 128 -15.54 19.06 -4.36
CA LYS A 128 -16.56 19.90 -4.97
C LYS A 128 -16.01 21.23 -5.49
N LEU A 129 -14.97 21.75 -4.84
CA LEU A 129 -14.40 23.07 -5.13
C LEU A 129 -13.26 23.02 -6.14
N GLN A 130 -12.60 21.87 -6.26
CA GLN A 130 -11.43 21.65 -7.13
C GLN A 130 -11.53 20.25 -7.74
N PRO A 131 -12.55 19.94 -8.55
CA PRO A 131 -12.78 18.60 -9.07
C PRO A 131 -11.76 18.24 -10.15
N ARG A 132 -11.43 16.96 -10.24
CA ARG A 132 -10.64 16.38 -11.33
C ARG A 132 -9.28 17.06 -11.49
N MET A 133 -8.96 17.53 -12.71
CA MET A 133 -7.69 18.16 -13.05
C MET A 133 -7.54 19.59 -12.49
N GLN A 134 -8.57 20.12 -11.84
CA GLN A 134 -8.48 21.38 -11.07
C GLN A 134 -7.90 21.17 -9.68
N PHE A 135 -7.78 19.93 -9.24
CA PHE A 135 -7.19 19.60 -7.94
C PHE A 135 -5.69 19.95 -7.95
N PRO A 136 -5.14 20.58 -6.89
CA PRO A 136 -3.72 20.90 -6.84
C PRO A 136 -2.87 19.63 -6.70
N ARG A 137 -1.62 19.70 -7.19
CA ARG A 137 -0.64 18.64 -7.01
C ARG A 137 -0.17 18.61 -5.56
N PHE A 138 -0.17 17.44 -4.97
CA PHE A 138 0.28 17.21 -3.61
C PHE A 138 1.46 16.24 -3.57
N THR A 139 2.15 16.17 -2.44
CA THR A 139 3.32 15.32 -2.20
C THR A 139 3.12 14.41 -0.99
N MET A 140 4.05 13.48 -0.75
CA MET A 140 4.05 12.68 0.50
C MET A 140 4.16 13.56 1.74
N ARG A 141 4.90 14.66 1.65
CA ARG A 141 5.02 15.62 2.77
C ARG A 141 3.70 16.30 3.09
N ASP A 142 2.88 16.60 2.08
CA ASP A 142 1.55 17.17 2.31
C ASP A 142 0.61 16.16 2.97
N MET A 143 0.70 14.87 2.60
CA MET A 143 -0.02 13.80 3.30
C MET A 143 0.41 13.72 4.77
N VAL A 144 1.72 13.72 5.04
CA VAL A 144 2.26 13.71 6.41
C VAL A 144 1.79 14.94 7.20
N GLN A 145 1.74 16.12 6.58
CA GLN A 145 1.27 17.33 7.23
C GLN A 145 -0.21 17.25 7.65
N SER A 146 -1.08 16.69 6.80
CA SER A 146 -2.49 16.50 7.16
C SER A 146 -2.66 15.51 8.33
N GLN A 147 -1.90 14.42 8.32
CA GLN A 147 -1.89 13.44 9.40
C GLN A 147 -1.34 14.03 10.71
N TYR A 148 -0.30 14.87 10.64
CA TYR A 148 0.24 15.59 11.78
C TYR A 148 -0.83 16.49 12.44
N ARG A 149 -1.58 17.23 11.63
CA ARG A 149 -2.69 18.06 12.12
C ARG A 149 -3.80 17.23 12.76
N LEU A 150 -4.18 16.09 12.15
CA LEU A 150 -5.13 15.16 12.77
C LEU A 150 -4.68 14.76 14.17
N LEU A 151 -3.42 14.32 14.30
CA LEU A 151 -2.89 13.84 15.57
C LEU A 151 -2.86 14.95 16.62
N THR A 152 -2.31 16.11 16.27
CA THR A 152 -2.05 17.19 17.23
C THR A 152 -3.29 18.02 17.53
N GLU A 153 -4.05 18.43 16.52
CA GLU A 153 -5.19 19.35 16.66
C GLU A 153 -6.48 18.64 17.05
N ARG A 154 -6.73 17.43 16.48
CA ARG A 154 -7.98 16.70 16.74
C ARG A 154 -7.88 15.71 17.89
N LEU A 155 -6.78 14.92 17.93
CA LEU A 155 -6.62 13.84 18.90
C LEU A 155 -5.75 14.26 20.09
N GLY A 156 -5.04 15.39 19.98
CA GLY A 156 -4.14 15.90 21.01
C GLY A 156 -2.96 14.95 21.29
N ILE A 157 -2.54 14.18 20.28
CA ILE A 157 -1.41 13.24 20.36
C ILE A 157 -0.17 13.99 19.88
N THR A 158 0.81 14.17 20.74
CA THR A 158 2.07 14.85 20.46
C THR A 158 3.27 13.93 20.34
N HIS A 159 3.08 12.65 20.65
CA HIS A 159 4.10 11.61 20.51
C HIS A 159 3.46 10.27 20.11
N LEU A 160 4.14 9.50 19.27
CA LEU A 160 3.70 8.22 18.77
C LEU A 160 4.65 7.11 19.22
N ARG A 161 4.09 5.99 19.62
CA ARG A 161 4.86 4.77 19.85
C ARG A 161 5.52 4.28 18.54
N ALA A 162 4.79 4.36 17.43
CA ALA A 162 5.34 4.04 16.11
C ALA A 162 4.51 4.67 14.98
N VAL A 163 5.16 4.85 13.81
CA VAL A 163 4.50 5.05 12.52
C VAL A 163 4.80 3.83 11.64
N ILE A 164 3.77 3.25 11.05
CA ILE A 164 3.88 2.01 10.25
C ILE A 164 3.13 2.20 8.93
N GLY A 165 3.75 1.83 7.82
CA GLY A 165 3.13 1.93 6.51
C GLY A 165 3.79 1.05 5.47
N ALA A 166 3.02 0.64 4.46
CA ALA A 166 3.51 -0.19 3.37
C ALA A 166 3.48 0.55 2.03
N SER A 167 4.47 0.32 1.16
CA SER A 167 4.56 0.93 -0.17
C SER A 167 4.59 2.45 -0.08
N MET A 168 3.64 3.17 -0.71
CA MET A 168 3.46 4.61 -0.50
C MET A 168 3.31 4.97 0.99
N GLY A 169 2.73 4.08 1.80
CA GLY A 169 2.71 4.22 3.26
C GLY A 169 4.11 4.12 3.87
N GLY A 170 4.97 3.24 3.36
CA GLY A 170 6.37 3.15 3.76
C GLY A 170 7.17 4.42 3.42
N MET A 171 6.88 5.05 2.28
CA MET A 171 7.42 6.35 1.89
C MET A 171 6.97 7.45 2.87
N GLN A 172 5.68 7.50 3.19
CA GLN A 172 5.13 8.42 4.19
C GLN A 172 5.76 8.17 5.57
N THR A 173 6.01 6.91 5.93
CA THR A 173 6.64 6.55 7.22
C THR A 173 8.06 7.13 7.33
N LEU A 174 8.87 7.04 6.29
CA LEU A 174 10.19 7.68 6.24
C LEU A 174 10.07 9.21 6.24
N GLN A 175 9.12 9.76 5.48
CA GLN A 175 8.85 11.20 5.46
C GLN A 175 8.42 11.72 6.84
N TRP A 176 7.64 10.96 7.61
CA TRP A 176 7.27 11.28 8.98
C TRP A 176 8.50 11.45 9.87
N ALA A 177 9.42 10.48 9.83
CA ALA A 177 10.62 10.51 10.66
C ALA A 177 11.57 11.65 10.30
N VAL A 178 11.60 12.08 9.03
CA VAL A 178 12.41 13.22 8.59
C VAL A 178 11.72 14.56 8.91
N SER A 179 10.39 14.65 8.73
CA SER A 179 9.65 15.90 8.98
C SER A 179 9.43 16.19 10.47
N HIS A 180 9.27 15.15 11.28
CA HIS A 180 8.93 15.25 12.70
C HIS A 180 9.79 14.31 13.57
N PRO A 181 11.12 14.49 13.59
CA PRO A 181 12.06 13.51 14.15
C PRO A 181 11.89 13.23 15.65
N ASP A 182 11.24 14.13 16.40
CA ASP A 182 11.03 14.01 17.84
C ASP A 182 9.64 13.48 18.22
N MET A 183 8.78 13.19 17.22
CA MET A 183 7.39 12.79 17.47
C MET A 183 7.16 11.28 17.58
N MET A 184 8.18 10.43 17.45
CA MET A 184 7.97 8.97 17.52
C MET A 184 9.18 8.23 18.06
N ASP A 185 8.90 7.12 18.77
CA ASP A 185 9.94 6.20 19.23
C ASP A 185 10.49 5.35 18.09
N ALA A 186 9.61 4.94 17.17
CA ALA A 186 9.96 3.99 16.12
C ALA A 186 9.22 4.22 14.81
N ILE A 187 9.79 3.68 13.74
CA ILE A 187 9.13 3.56 12.44
C ILE A 187 9.28 2.15 11.86
N VAL A 188 8.26 1.70 11.14
CA VAL A 188 8.29 0.44 10.40
C VAL A 188 7.87 0.69 8.95
N PRO A 189 8.76 1.18 8.10
CA PRO A 189 8.52 1.29 6.66
C PRO A 189 8.60 -0.11 6.01
N ILE A 190 7.50 -0.53 5.37
CA ILE A 190 7.37 -1.82 4.69
C ILE A 190 7.44 -1.58 3.18
N VAL A 191 8.33 -2.26 2.47
CA VAL A 191 8.65 -2.07 1.04
C VAL A 191 8.72 -0.60 0.63
N PRO A 192 9.53 0.22 1.34
CA PRO A 192 9.55 1.67 1.17
C PRO A 192 10.43 2.11 0.02
N LEU A 193 10.31 3.40 -0.31
CA LEU A 193 11.35 4.20 -0.98
C LEU A 193 11.59 5.46 -0.14
N ALA A 194 12.83 5.85 0.04
CA ALA A 194 13.18 7.15 0.63
C ALA A 194 13.24 8.27 -0.43
N ARG A 195 13.51 7.89 -1.67
CA ARG A 195 13.33 8.67 -2.89
C ARG A 195 12.93 7.74 -4.03
N THR A 196 12.19 8.26 -4.99
CA THR A 196 11.74 7.46 -6.13
C THR A 196 12.86 7.32 -7.16
N PRO A 197 13.35 6.10 -7.44
CA PRO A 197 14.40 5.90 -8.43
C PRO A 197 13.86 5.95 -9.87
N PRO A 198 14.71 6.18 -10.88
CA PRO A 198 14.30 6.26 -12.29
C PRO A 198 13.50 5.05 -12.80
N TRP A 199 13.80 3.85 -12.32
CA TRP A 199 13.05 2.64 -12.68
C TRP A 199 11.58 2.74 -12.25
N THR A 200 11.32 3.15 -11.01
CA THR A 200 9.96 3.29 -10.49
C THR A 200 9.22 4.42 -11.21
N THR A 201 9.88 5.56 -11.47
CA THR A 201 9.31 6.64 -12.30
C THR A 201 8.90 6.14 -13.68
N ALA A 202 9.77 5.41 -14.38
CA ALA A 202 9.45 4.85 -15.70
C ALA A 202 8.25 3.88 -15.63
N THR A 203 8.21 3.03 -14.59
CA THR A 203 7.11 2.09 -14.35
C THR A 203 5.78 2.83 -14.13
N LEU A 204 5.78 3.85 -13.25
CA LEU A 204 4.58 4.64 -12.96
C LEU A 204 4.11 5.44 -14.17
N GLU A 205 5.04 5.98 -14.96
CA GLU A 205 4.69 6.68 -16.19
C GLU A 205 3.98 5.77 -17.18
N MET A 206 4.48 4.55 -17.41
CA MET A 206 3.81 3.58 -18.29
C MET A 206 2.42 3.19 -17.78
N LEU A 207 2.27 3.06 -16.46
CA LEU A 207 0.97 2.81 -15.83
C LEU A 207 0.01 4.01 -16.03
N ARG A 208 0.48 5.25 -15.91
CA ARG A 208 -0.32 6.45 -16.23
C ARG A 208 -0.71 6.51 -17.68
N GLN A 209 0.24 6.24 -18.60
CA GLN A 209 -0.02 6.23 -20.02
C GLN A 209 -1.10 5.21 -20.40
N SER A 210 -1.14 4.05 -19.75
CA SER A 210 -2.22 3.07 -19.99
C SER A 210 -3.62 3.65 -19.71
N ILE A 211 -3.74 4.52 -18.71
CA ILE A 211 -4.99 5.21 -18.37
C ILE A 211 -5.26 6.38 -19.31
N MET A 212 -4.24 7.21 -19.54
CA MET A 212 -4.38 8.48 -20.26
C MET A 212 -4.60 8.31 -21.77
N LEU A 213 -4.18 7.18 -22.34
CA LEU A 213 -4.41 6.83 -23.74
C LEU A 213 -5.82 6.26 -23.99
N ASP A 214 -6.58 5.93 -22.96
CA ASP A 214 -7.99 5.55 -23.12
C ASP A 214 -8.80 6.74 -23.69
N PRO A 215 -9.56 6.55 -24.79
CA PRO A 215 -10.37 7.63 -25.36
C PRO A 215 -11.35 8.27 -24.38
N LYS A 216 -11.79 7.53 -23.36
CA LYS A 216 -12.68 8.03 -22.30
C LYS A 216 -11.95 8.85 -21.23
N TRP A 217 -10.63 8.92 -21.23
CA TRP A 217 -9.88 9.71 -20.24
C TRP A 217 -10.18 11.21 -20.32
N GLN A 218 -10.38 11.76 -21.51
CA GLN A 218 -10.79 13.15 -21.76
C GLN A 218 -9.95 14.16 -20.95
N SER A 219 -8.64 14.02 -20.97
CA SER A 219 -7.70 14.84 -20.17
C SER A 219 -8.02 14.86 -18.66
N GLY A 220 -8.57 13.77 -18.12
CA GLY A 220 -8.93 13.61 -16.71
C GLY A 220 -10.31 14.17 -16.32
N ASN A 221 -11.08 14.70 -17.29
CA ASN A 221 -12.39 15.33 -17.05
C ASN A 221 -13.57 14.45 -17.50
N TYR A 222 -13.41 13.15 -17.51
CA TYR A 222 -14.45 12.20 -17.85
C TYR A 222 -15.62 12.22 -16.85
N PRO A 223 -16.88 11.94 -17.28
CA PRO A 223 -18.01 11.75 -16.38
C PRO A 223 -17.80 10.55 -15.45
N ALA A 224 -18.28 10.64 -14.23
CA ALA A 224 -18.10 9.58 -13.21
C ALA A 224 -18.71 8.22 -13.63
N ASP A 225 -19.77 8.24 -14.44
CA ASP A 225 -20.41 7.05 -15.00
C ASP A 225 -19.77 6.53 -16.30
N GLN A 226 -18.76 7.23 -16.83
CA GLN A 226 -18.04 6.86 -18.04
C GLN A 226 -16.52 6.88 -17.84
N PRO A 227 -15.99 6.12 -16.86
CA PRO A 227 -14.55 6.13 -16.57
C PRO A 227 -13.74 5.52 -17.73
N PRO A 228 -12.43 5.78 -17.79
CA PRO A 228 -11.51 5.18 -18.77
C PRO A 228 -11.26 3.70 -18.44
N GLU A 229 -12.28 2.86 -18.61
CA GLU A 229 -12.31 1.46 -18.18
C GLU A 229 -11.21 0.62 -18.81
N GLN A 230 -10.96 0.78 -20.14
CA GLN A 230 -9.96 -0.03 -20.82
C GLN A 230 -8.56 0.29 -20.32
N GLY A 231 -8.25 1.57 -20.15
CA GLY A 231 -7.00 2.02 -19.56
C GLY A 231 -6.81 1.53 -18.12
N MET A 232 -7.85 1.59 -17.31
CA MET A 232 -7.82 1.10 -15.94
C MET A 232 -7.71 -0.43 -15.84
N ARG A 233 -8.26 -1.18 -16.78
CA ARG A 233 -8.06 -2.63 -16.87
C ARG A 233 -6.61 -2.95 -17.19
N LEU A 234 -6.04 -2.30 -18.19
CA LEU A 234 -4.63 -2.48 -18.56
C LEU A 234 -3.70 -2.09 -17.40
N TRP A 235 -3.97 -0.97 -16.76
CA TRP A 235 -3.27 -0.55 -15.54
C TRP A 235 -3.33 -1.62 -14.45
N ALA A 236 -4.52 -2.16 -14.15
CA ALA A 236 -4.69 -3.18 -13.12
C ALA A 236 -3.93 -4.48 -13.45
N GLY A 237 -3.98 -4.92 -14.71
CA GLY A 237 -3.23 -6.07 -15.22
C GLY A 237 -1.72 -5.89 -15.05
N TRP A 238 -1.18 -4.73 -15.44
CA TRP A 238 0.23 -4.41 -15.26
C TRP A 238 0.63 -4.30 -13.79
N LEU A 239 -0.07 -3.47 -13.02
CA LEU A 239 0.29 -3.23 -11.62
C LEU A 239 0.13 -4.50 -10.78
N SER A 240 -1.09 -5.02 -10.70
CA SER A 240 -1.42 -6.15 -9.80
C SER A 240 -1.05 -7.51 -10.37
N GLY A 241 -1.01 -7.63 -11.69
CA GLY A 241 -0.67 -8.88 -12.37
C GLY A 241 0.83 -9.10 -12.54
N ILE A 242 1.61 -8.03 -12.72
CA ILE A 242 3.03 -8.13 -13.12
C ILE A 242 3.94 -7.38 -12.13
N ILE A 243 3.81 -6.06 -12.01
CA ILE A 243 4.82 -5.21 -11.36
C ILE A 243 4.97 -5.47 -9.86
N VAL A 244 3.87 -5.70 -9.14
CA VAL A 244 3.95 -6.02 -7.71
C VAL A 244 4.34 -7.47 -7.41
N ARG A 245 4.62 -8.27 -8.43
CA ARG A 245 5.01 -9.69 -8.35
C ARG A 245 6.37 -9.92 -8.97
N THR A 246 6.96 -11.09 -8.68
CA THR A 246 8.22 -11.49 -9.30
C THR A 246 8.00 -12.58 -10.35
N PRO A 247 8.93 -12.76 -11.29
CA PRO A 247 8.92 -13.91 -12.20
C PRO A 247 8.91 -15.25 -11.43
N SER A 248 9.60 -15.33 -10.29
CA SER A 248 9.65 -16.52 -9.44
C SER A 248 8.28 -16.82 -8.81
N ALA A 249 7.56 -15.78 -8.35
CA ALA A 249 6.20 -15.93 -7.85
C ALA A 249 5.25 -16.45 -8.92
N HIS A 250 5.33 -15.92 -10.15
CA HIS A 250 4.55 -16.38 -11.28
C HIS A 250 4.85 -17.85 -11.59
N LYS A 251 6.14 -18.24 -11.67
CA LYS A 251 6.55 -19.64 -11.92
C LYS A 251 6.02 -20.59 -10.84
N LYS A 252 5.98 -20.15 -9.57
CA LYS A 252 5.45 -20.96 -8.46
C LYS A 252 3.93 -21.09 -8.52
N GLN A 253 3.23 -20.05 -8.95
CA GLN A 253 1.78 -19.97 -8.92
C GLN A 253 1.10 -20.59 -10.15
N PHE A 254 1.69 -20.47 -11.34
CA PHE A 254 1.08 -20.86 -12.60
C PHE A 254 1.85 -21.96 -13.29
N ALA A 255 1.19 -23.10 -13.48
CA ALA A 255 1.79 -24.24 -14.20
C ALA A 255 1.64 -24.12 -15.72
N GLN A 256 0.55 -23.52 -16.19
CA GLN A 256 0.19 -23.42 -17.60
C GLN A 256 0.00 -21.97 -18.05
N ARG A 257 0.23 -21.73 -19.35
CA ARG A 257 -0.02 -20.42 -19.97
C ARG A 257 -1.47 -19.94 -19.77
N THR A 258 -2.43 -20.85 -19.85
CA THR A 258 -3.85 -20.53 -19.66
C THR A 258 -4.16 -20.03 -18.26
N ASP A 259 -3.46 -20.53 -17.24
CA ASP A 259 -3.65 -20.13 -15.84
C ASP A 259 -3.27 -18.66 -15.63
N VAL A 260 -2.12 -18.23 -16.18
CA VAL A 260 -1.69 -16.85 -16.07
C VAL A 260 -2.60 -15.89 -16.83
N LEU A 261 -3.11 -16.29 -18.00
CA LEU A 261 -4.04 -15.45 -18.76
C LEU A 261 -5.39 -15.31 -18.03
N GLY A 262 -5.90 -16.39 -17.44
CA GLY A 262 -7.09 -16.37 -16.59
C GLY A 262 -6.91 -15.48 -15.35
N PHE A 263 -5.75 -15.57 -14.72
CA PHE A 263 -5.39 -14.70 -13.58
C PHE A 263 -5.35 -13.23 -13.99
N LEU A 264 -4.67 -12.86 -15.09
CA LEU A 264 -4.61 -11.47 -15.57
C LEU A 264 -6.02 -10.91 -15.81
N LYS A 265 -6.88 -11.69 -16.49
CA LYS A 265 -8.28 -11.28 -16.68
C LYS A 265 -9.00 -11.05 -15.35
N THR A 266 -8.76 -11.89 -14.36
CA THR A 266 -9.37 -11.73 -13.03
C THR A 266 -8.91 -10.44 -12.35
N VAL A 267 -7.62 -10.10 -12.39
CA VAL A 267 -7.11 -8.86 -11.79
C VAL A 267 -7.56 -7.62 -12.56
N GLU A 268 -7.70 -7.70 -13.88
CA GLU A 268 -8.28 -6.63 -14.70
C GLU A 268 -9.75 -6.38 -14.34
N ASP A 269 -10.57 -7.43 -14.29
CA ASP A 269 -12.01 -7.36 -13.99
C ASP A 269 -12.29 -6.83 -12.57
N ALA A 270 -11.45 -7.19 -11.60
CA ALA A 270 -11.58 -6.72 -10.22
C ALA A 270 -10.90 -5.37 -9.97
N GLY A 271 -9.78 -5.10 -10.66
CA GLY A 271 -8.88 -3.99 -10.34
C GLY A 271 -9.37 -2.63 -10.84
N TRP A 272 -9.98 -2.58 -12.04
CA TRP A 272 -10.34 -1.30 -12.66
C TRP A 272 -11.37 -0.47 -11.87
N LYS A 273 -12.16 -1.13 -11.01
CA LYS A 273 -13.18 -0.51 -10.16
C LYS A 273 -12.65 -0.04 -8.80
N ARG A 274 -11.39 -0.33 -8.47
CA ARG A 274 -10.87 -0.16 -7.10
C ARG A 274 -10.69 1.29 -6.71
N MET A 275 -10.55 2.17 -7.68
CA MET A 275 -10.26 3.58 -7.42
C MET A 275 -10.61 4.39 -8.67
N ASP A 276 -10.92 5.66 -8.49
CA ASP A 276 -11.10 6.58 -9.61
C ASP A 276 -9.76 6.79 -10.33
N ALA A 277 -9.78 6.81 -11.65
CA ALA A 277 -8.58 6.91 -12.47
C ALA A 277 -7.79 8.19 -12.20
N VAL A 278 -8.48 9.33 -12.00
CA VAL A 278 -7.80 10.60 -11.72
C VAL A 278 -7.13 10.58 -10.35
N ASP A 279 -7.72 9.94 -9.37
CA ASP A 279 -7.15 9.79 -8.03
C ASP A 279 -5.84 9.01 -8.07
N TRP A 280 -5.83 7.87 -8.79
CA TRP A 280 -4.62 7.09 -8.95
C TRP A 280 -3.52 7.87 -9.67
N VAL A 281 -3.87 8.59 -10.72
CA VAL A 281 -2.92 9.43 -11.46
C VAL A 281 -2.28 10.47 -10.53
N TYR A 282 -3.08 11.15 -9.70
CA TYR A 282 -2.57 12.13 -8.74
C TYR A 282 -1.66 11.51 -7.68
N GLN A 283 -2.06 10.37 -7.09
CA GLN A 283 -1.20 9.67 -6.15
C GLN A 283 0.09 9.19 -6.79
N SER A 284 0.05 8.73 -8.05
CA SER A 284 1.24 8.29 -8.77
C SER A 284 2.21 9.44 -9.07
N TRP A 285 1.71 10.66 -9.27
CA TRP A 285 2.56 11.86 -9.38
C TRP A 285 3.21 12.22 -8.04
N ALA A 286 2.46 12.12 -6.93
CA ALA A 286 3.03 12.31 -5.61
C ALA A 286 4.12 11.28 -5.30
N TYR A 287 3.96 10.05 -5.79
CA TYR A 287 4.95 8.98 -5.70
C TYR A 287 6.23 9.33 -6.47
N ASP A 288 6.11 9.82 -7.71
CA ASP A 288 7.25 10.15 -8.57
C ASP A 288 8.16 11.22 -7.99
N VAL A 289 7.58 12.25 -7.38
CA VAL A 289 8.34 13.39 -6.86
C VAL A 289 8.85 13.18 -5.42
N HIS A 290 8.62 11.97 -4.87
CA HIS A 290 9.05 11.70 -3.51
C HIS A 290 10.58 11.61 -3.40
N ASP A 291 11.10 12.44 -2.50
CA ASP A 291 12.49 12.43 -2.03
C ASP A 291 12.52 13.09 -0.64
N VAL A 292 12.92 12.33 0.37
CA VAL A 292 13.02 12.86 1.74
C VAL A 292 14.02 14.00 1.86
N GLY A 293 15.02 14.05 0.97
CA GLY A 293 16.01 15.13 0.88
C GLY A 293 15.41 16.49 0.51
N THR A 294 14.23 16.52 -0.12
CA THR A 294 13.51 17.77 -0.45
C THR A 294 12.82 18.40 0.76
N THR A 295 12.84 17.75 1.92
CA THR A 295 12.30 18.30 3.16
C THR A 295 13.06 19.58 3.54
N PRO A 296 12.35 20.67 3.93
CA PRO A 296 13.00 21.93 4.33
C PRO A 296 14.11 21.71 5.36
N GLY A 297 15.26 22.32 5.10
CA GLY A 297 16.46 22.19 5.94
C GLY A 297 17.51 21.22 5.41
N PHE A 298 17.17 20.34 4.45
CA PHE A 298 18.13 19.39 3.88
C PHE A 298 18.68 19.76 2.49
N ASN A 299 18.13 20.76 1.82
CA ASN A 299 18.65 21.28 0.53
C ASN A 299 18.84 20.20 -0.57
N ASN A 300 17.89 19.27 -0.66
CA ASN A 300 17.94 18.09 -1.53
C ASN A 300 19.04 17.06 -1.15
N ASP A 301 19.59 17.15 0.05
CA ASP A 301 20.52 16.15 0.56
C ASP A 301 19.77 14.95 1.16
N TYR A 302 19.54 13.95 0.33
CA TYR A 302 18.92 12.69 0.67
C TYR A 302 19.65 11.95 1.81
N VAL A 303 21.00 11.97 1.78
CA VAL A 303 21.82 11.26 2.79
C VAL A 303 21.70 11.95 4.14
N ALA A 304 21.78 13.29 4.17
CA ALA A 304 21.60 14.06 5.39
C ALA A 304 20.20 13.86 5.98
N ALA A 305 19.15 13.83 5.14
CA ALA A 305 17.79 13.58 5.58
C ALA A 305 17.64 12.21 6.26
N LEU A 306 18.15 11.14 5.67
CA LEU A 306 18.10 9.80 6.28
C LEU A 306 18.93 9.70 7.58
N LYS A 307 20.10 10.31 7.61
CA LYS A 307 20.94 10.37 8.81
C LYS A 307 20.32 11.16 9.97
N SER A 308 19.37 12.04 9.69
CA SER A 308 18.68 12.83 10.72
C SER A 308 17.60 12.06 11.48
N ILE A 309 17.18 10.89 10.99
CA ILE A 309 16.16 10.07 11.61
C ILE A 309 16.62 9.59 12.99
N LYS A 310 15.86 9.96 14.02
CA LYS A 310 16.12 9.60 15.43
C LYS A 310 15.38 8.33 15.83
N ALA A 311 14.23 8.07 15.23
CA ALA A 311 13.38 6.94 15.53
C ALA A 311 14.09 5.60 15.28
N ARG A 312 13.91 4.64 16.18
CA ARG A 312 14.34 3.26 15.91
C ARG A 312 13.61 2.74 14.68
N THR A 313 14.33 2.15 13.77
CA THR A 313 13.79 1.82 12.45
C THR A 313 13.90 0.34 12.15
N LEU A 314 12.76 -0.28 11.74
CA LEU A 314 12.72 -1.62 11.16
C LEU A 314 12.23 -1.51 9.71
N ILE A 315 13.12 -1.66 8.74
CA ILE A 315 12.75 -1.72 7.33
C ILE A 315 12.43 -3.16 6.97
N LEU A 316 11.21 -3.41 6.48
CA LEU A 316 10.80 -4.70 5.93
C LEU A 316 10.72 -4.61 4.41
N ALA A 317 11.45 -5.46 3.69
CA ALA A 317 11.50 -5.44 2.22
C ALA A 317 10.97 -6.73 1.60
N GLY A 318 10.42 -6.63 0.40
CA GLY A 318 10.03 -7.76 -0.44
C GLY A 318 11.18 -8.18 -1.34
N VAL A 319 11.61 -9.44 -1.24
CA VAL A 319 12.69 -9.96 -2.08
C VAL A 319 12.32 -9.90 -3.55
N GLY A 320 13.15 -9.21 -4.35
CA GLY A 320 12.96 -9.06 -5.77
C GLY A 320 11.80 -8.11 -6.15
N ASP A 321 11.47 -7.16 -5.30
CA ASP A 321 10.44 -6.15 -5.58
C ASP A 321 10.77 -5.38 -6.87
N LEU A 322 9.81 -5.39 -7.82
CA LEU A 322 9.94 -4.73 -9.11
C LEU A 322 9.32 -3.32 -9.12
N LEU A 323 8.52 -2.95 -8.13
CA LEU A 323 7.98 -1.61 -8.00
C LEU A 323 8.90 -0.72 -7.17
N ASN A 324 9.26 -1.19 -5.97
CA ASN A 324 10.20 -0.53 -5.06
C ASN A 324 11.44 -1.41 -4.91
N PRO A 325 12.45 -1.27 -5.75
CA PRO A 325 13.58 -2.18 -5.78
C PRO A 325 14.23 -2.36 -4.41
N GLU A 326 14.43 -3.61 -4.02
CA GLU A 326 14.99 -3.98 -2.70
C GLU A 326 16.32 -3.28 -2.36
N PRO A 327 17.26 -3.05 -3.33
CA PRO A 327 18.47 -2.29 -3.08
C PRO A 327 18.26 -0.89 -2.50
N GLU A 328 17.17 -0.20 -2.86
CA GLU A 328 16.82 1.12 -2.32
C GLU A 328 16.49 1.04 -0.81
N ALA A 329 15.81 -0.03 -0.39
CA ALA A 329 15.51 -0.27 1.02
C ALA A 329 16.78 -0.62 1.82
N ILE A 330 17.71 -1.37 1.23
CA ILE A 330 19.00 -1.71 1.82
C ILE A 330 19.86 -0.44 1.97
N GLU A 331 19.93 0.41 0.94
CA GLU A 331 20.63 1.70 1.00
C GLU A 331 20.05 2.57 2.12
N ALA A 332 18.74 2.75 2.16
CA ALA A 332 18.09 3.53 3.21
C ALA A 332 18.42 3.01 4.61
N ALA A 333 18.36 1.69 4.82
CA ALA A 333 18.73 1.07 6.09
C ALA A 333 20.19 1.34 6.48
N SER A 334 21.09 1.37 5.52
CA SER A 334 22.52 1.63 5.76
C SER A 334 22.82 3.07 6.18
N LEU A 335 21.95 4.01 5.82
CA LEU A 335 22.09 5.45 6.09
C LEU A 335 21.40 5.90 7.39
N ILE A 336 20.38 5.18 7.84
CA ILE A 336 19.63 5.52 9.06
C ILE A 336 20.36 4.96 10.29
N PRO A 337 20.73 5.80 11.29
CA PRO A 337 21.65 5.39 12.39
C PRO A 337 21.17 4.19 13.23
N ALA A 338 19.87 4.02 13.43
CA ALA A 338 19.29 2.98 14.30
C ALA A 338 18.40 2.01 13.51
N ALA A 339 18.73 1.77 12.23
CA ALA A 339 17.92 0.91 11.38
C ALA A 339 18.36 -0.56 11.43
N ARG A 340 17.33 -1.42 11.32
CA ARG A 340 17.46 -2.85 11.00
C ARG A 340 16.75 -3.09 9.68
N TYR A 341 17.40 -3.86 8.81
CA TYR A 341 16.80 -4.36 7.57
C TYR A 341 16.44 -5.83 7.74
N GLU A 342 15.25 -6.21 7.31
CA GLU A 342 14.81 -7.60 7.24
C GLU A 342 13.96 -7.83 5.99
N SER A 343 14.18 -8.97 5.29
CA SER A 343 13.31 -9.39 4.20
C SER A 343 12.04 -10.04 4.76
N ILE A 344 10.90 -9.84 4.08
CA ILE A 344 9.64 -10.49 4.46
C ILE A 344 9.65 -11.95 4.01
N ASN A 345 9.49 -12.86 4.98
CA ASN A 345 9.35 -14.31 4.81
C ASN A 345 10.32 -14.93 3.77
N PRO A 346 11.65 -14.75 3.93
CA PRO A 346 12.60 -15.46 3.08
C PRO A 346 12.49 -16.99 3.28
N PRO A 347 12.60 -17.83 2.26
CA PRO A 347 13.09 -17.49 0.91
C PRO A 347 11.99 -17.19 -0.11
N ASN A 348 10.79 -16.79 0.29
CA ASN A 348 9.75 -16.44 -0.65
C ASN A 348 10.07 -15.13 -1.39
N VAL A 349 9.85 -15.16 -2.70
CA VAL A 349 10.21 -14.08 -3.64
C VAL A 349 8.95 -13.46 -4.24
N PHE A 350 8.06 -12.95 -3.38
CA PHE A 350 6.81 -12.34 -3.84
C PHE A 350 6.94 -10.85 -4.20
N GLY A 351 8.12 -10.26 -4.03
CA GLY A 351 8.36 -8.86 -4.37
C GLY A 351 7.50 -7.91 -3.56
N HIS A 352 6.99 -6.88 -4.21
CA HIS A 352 6.14 -5.86 -3.59
C HIS A 352 4.90 -6.42 -2.89
N SER A 353 4.34 -7.50 -3.46
CA SER A 353 3.14 -8.14 -2.92
C SER A 353 3.35 -8.82 -1.56
N ALA A 354 4.60 -9.06 -1.15
CA ALA A 354 4.91 -9.54 0.20
C ALA A 354 4.50 -8.55 1.31
N ALA A 355 4.29 -7.27 0.97
CA ALA A 355 3.91 -6.22 1.93
C ALA A 355 2.50 -6.38 2.55
N GLY A 356 1.82 -7.47 2.30
CA GLY A 356 0.65 -7.82 3.06
C GLY A 356 -0.61 -8.12 2.28
N GLY A 357 -1.45 -8.94 2.89
CA GLY A 357 -2.79 -9.29 2.42
C GLY A 357 -2.84 -10.45 1.43
N ILE A 358 -1.70 -10.98 0.95
CA ILE A 358 -1.71 -11.98 -0.11
C ILE A 358 -1.66 -13.40 0.43
N THR A 359 -0.74 -13.71 1.33
CA THR A 359 -0.65 -15.05 1.92
C THR A 359 -0.46 -14.99 3.43
N ALA A 360 -0.94 -16.02 4.13
CA ALA A 360 -0.79 -16.13 5.57
C ALA A 360 0.69 -16.13 6.01
N PRO A 361 1.63 -16.87 5.37
CA PRO A 361 3.02 -16.88 5.79
C PRO A 361 3.71 -15.50 5.80
N GLU A 362 3.45 -14.64 4.79
CA GLU A 362 4.00 -13.28 4.74
C GLU A 362 3.38 -12.40 5.84
N ASN A 363 2.07 -12.54 6.08
CA ASN A 363 1.36 -11.82 7.13
C ASN A 363 1.86 -12.23 8.52
N ASP A 364 2.04 -13.53 8.77
CA ASP A 364 2.54 -14.06 10.04
C ASP A 364 3.97 -13.62 10.31
N ASP A 365 4.83 -13.61 9.28
CA ASP A 365 6.20 -13.15 9.40
C ASP A 365 6.28 -11.66 9.72
N GLN A 366 5.48 -10.82 9.06
CA GLN A 366 5.38 -9.40 9.38
C GLN A 366 4.90 -9.19 10.82
N ASN A 367 3.82 -9.86 11.24
CA ASN A 367 3.31 -9.79 12.61
C ASN A 367 4.39 -10.14 13.62
N ARG A 368 5.10 -11.24 13.43
CA ARG A 368 6.17 -11.70 14.33
C ARG A 368 7.31 -10.68 14.42
N LYS A 369 7.79 -10.17 13.29
CA LYS A 369 8.91 -9.21 13.23
C LYS A 369 8.54 -7.87 13.84
N ILE A 370 7.36 -7.34 13.50
CA ILE A 370 6.89 -6.06 14.02
C ILE A 370 6.62 -6.16 15.52
N ALA A 371 5.95 -7.21 15.99
CA ALA A 371 5.72 -7.42 17.42
C ALA A 371 7.03 -7.53 18.20
N ALA A 372 7.99 -8.33 17.71
CA ALA A 372 9.30 -8.46 18.33
C ALA A 372 10.03 -7.13 18.39
N PHE A 373 9.96 -6.32 17.32
CA PHE A 373 10.59 -5.00 17.27
C PHE A 373 9.93 -4.02 18.26
N LEU A 374 8.60 -3.89 18.25
CA LEU A 374 7.86 -3.01 19.15
C LEU A 374 8.09 -3.35 20.63
N ASN A 375 8.27 -4.63 20.96
CA ASN A 375 8.57 -5.09 22.33
C ASN A 375 10.00 -4.69 22.79
N THR A 376 10.89 -4.28 21.89
CA THR A 376 12.22 -3.78 22.28
C THR A 376 12.23 -2.30 22.62
N LEU A 377 11.13 -1.59 22.37
CA LEU A 377 11.03 -0.15 22.65
C LEU A 377 10.88 0.08 24.17
N PRO A 378 11.46 1.15 24.71
CA PRO A 378 11.28 1.50 26.13
C PRO A 378 9.78 1.64 26.48
N LEU A 379 9.39 1.25 27.68
CA LEU A 379 8.08 1.60 28.22
C LEU A 379 8.15 3.04 28.72
N HIS A 380 7.16 3.86 28.38
CA HIS A 380 6.98 5.21 28.90
C HIS A 380 5.91 5.23 29.95
#